data_226da629b43b5bc0876c33e73d2503b0
#
_entry.id   226da629b43b5bc0876c33e73d2503b0
#
_cell.length_a   1.000
_cell.length_b   1.000
_cell.length_c   1.000
_cell.angle_alpha   90.00
_cell.angle_beta   90.00
_cell.angle_gamma   90.00
#
_symmetry.space_group_name_H-M   'P 1'
#
loop_
_entity.id
_entity.type
_entity.pdbx_description
1 polymer ?
#
loop_
_entity_poly.entity_id
_entity_poly.type
_entity_poly.pdbx_seq_one_letter_code
_entity_poly.pdbx_strand_id
1 'polypeptide(L)'
;MRSSLKLPKTNIETDSFIAVQLIEKMEALDFTSLRFMAEEVEGSFCFTVLDTEDSLYFVKGDNPLCLYHYPRLGLYLYASTEAILTKAIRRMGRQFGLHEKVVLDAGDILKIDRNGRQERDSFDASVLYFRYYQPVSRAYSFVSNCYTSIHDDFEAAYIDELKTAAQYYGFEADDVDMWLQDGFSTDDIEDFLYCGEM
;
A
#
# COMPACT_ATOMS: atom_id res chain seq x y z
N MET A 1 3.21 18.29 12.96
CA MET A 1 4.04 18.32 11.74
C MET A 1 3.97 19.64 10.95
N ARG A 2 2.84 20.04 10.33
CA ARG A 2 2.75 21.28 9.53
C ARG A 2 3.27 22.55 10.24
N SER A 3 3.07 22.66 11.55
CA SER A 3 3.49 23.85 12.33
C SER A 3 4.99 23.96 12.58
N SER A 4 5.71 22.83 12.64
CA SER A 4 7.17 22.81 12.85
C SER A 4 7.94 23.08 11.56
N LEU A 5 7.46 22.58 10.43
CA LEU A 5 8.10 22.69 9.13
C LEU A 5 7.71 23.95 8.33
N LYS A 6 6.79 24.79 8.86
CA LYS A 6 6.27 25.99 8.18
C LYS A 6 5.77 25.72 6.76
N LEU A 7 5.09 24.59 6.55
CA LEU A 7 4.51 24.26 5.26
C LEU A 7 3.37 25.24 4.90
N PRO A 8 3.18 25.56 3.61
CA PRO A 8 2.12 26.44 3.15
C PRO A 8 0.73 25.92 3.55
N LYS A 9 -0.19 26.85 3.84
CA LYS A 9 -1.60 26.51 4.05
C LYS A 9 -2.19 26.01 2.73
N THR A 10 -2.98 24.93 2.80
CA THR A 10 -3.67 24.37 1.64
C THR A 10 -5.12 24.06 1.99
N ASN A 11 -5.98 24.08 0.98
CA ASN A 11 -7.36 23.60 1.06
C ASN A 11 -7.48 22.10 0.71
N ILE A 12 -6.36 21.44 0.39
CA ILE A 12 -6.31 20.01 0.09
C ILE A 12 -6.24 19.27 1.42
N GLU A 13 -7.25 18.44 1.68
CA GLU A 13 -7.43 17.74 2.97
C GLU A 13 -6.85 16.32 2.97
N THR A 14 -6.31 15.84 1.84
CA THR A 14 -5.66 14.52 1.79
C THR A 14 -4.36 14.52 2.58
N ASP A 15 -4.14 13.49 3.37
CA ASP A 15 -2.93 13.28 4.19
C ASP A 15 -1.67 13.17 3.31
N SER A 16 -1.76 12.52 2.15
CA SER A 16 -0.67 12.37 1.17
C SER A 16 -0.19 13.70 0.57
N PHE A 17 -1.00 14.78 0.61
CA PHE A 17 -0.56 16.07 0.09
C PHE A 17 0.61 16.70 0.86
N ILE A 18 0.83 16.28 2.11
CA ILE A 18 2.01 16.67 2.87
C ILE A 18 3.29 16.22 2.18
N ALA A 19 3.31 15.02 1.60
CA ALA A 19 4.46 14.52 0.85
C ALA A 19 4.80 15.44 -0.35
N VAL A 20 3.78 15.88 -1.09
CA VAL A 20 3.96 16.84 -2.20
C VAL A 20 4.56 18.15 -1.70
N GLN A 21 4.02 18.73 -0.62
CA GLN A 21 4.54 19.98 -0.05
C GLN A 21 5.99 19.88 0.43
N LEU A 22 6.40 18.70 0.94
CA LEU A 22 7.78 18.47 1.36
C LEU A 22 8.73 18.40 0.18
N ILE A 23 8.32 17.76 -0.92
CA ILE A 23 9.10 17.72 -2.17
C ILE A 23 9.20 19.12 -2.78
N GLU A 24 8.09 19.86 -2.88
CA GLU A 24 8.07 21.24 -3.40
C GLU A 24 8.97 22.19 -2.63
N LYS A 25 9.08 21.99 -1.30
CA LYS A 25 9.97 22.78 -0.44
C LYS A 25 11.46 22.62 -0.83
N MET A 26 11.83 21.50 -1.42
CA MET A 26 13.20 21.23 -1.90
C MET A 26 13.44 21.76 -3.32
N GLU A 27 12.41 22.34 -3.97
CA GLU A 27 12.46 22.95 -5.30
C GLU A 27 12.86 22.03 -6.45
N ALA A 28 13.04 20.72 -6.19
CA ALA A 28 13.39 19.70 -7.18
C ALA A 28 12.78 18.35 -6.79
N LEU A 29 12.48 17.53 -7.81
CA LEU A 29 12.11 16.13 -7.60
C LEU A 29 13.32 15.25 -7.95
N ASP A 30 14.07 14.87 -6.93
CA ASP A 30 15.25 14.01 -7.00
C ASP A 30 15.34 13.11 -5.77
N PHE A 31 16.38 12.28 -5.70
CA PHE A 31 16.59 11.41 -4.54
C PHE A 31 16.74 12.19 -3.23
N THR A 32 17.30 13.39 -3.25
CA THR A 32 17.51 14.21 -2.06
C THR A 32 16.18 14.70 -1.49
N SER A 33 15.28 15.19 -2.35
CA SER A 33 13.96 15.65 -1.93
C SER A 33 13.07 14.50 -1.49
N LEU A 34 13.17 13.34 -2.16
CA LEU A 34 12.40 12.14 -1.77
C LEU A 34 12.88 11.55 -0.45
N ARG A 35 14.19 11.57 -0.19
CA ARG A 35 14.76 11.18 1.10
C ARG A 35 14.28 12.12 2.21
N PHE A 36 14.40 13.43 2.00
CA PHE A 36 13.88 14.42 2.95
C PHE A 36 12.39 14.22 3.23
N MET A 37 11.57 14.05 2.19
CA MET A 37 10.15 13.78 2.32
C MET A 37 9.88 12.51 3.14
N ALA A 38 10.55 11.39 2.82
CA ALA A 38 10.34 10.12 3.48
C ALA A 38 10.73 10.14 4.97
N GLU A 39 11.78 10.90 5.32
CA GLU A 39 12.24 11.06 6.70
C GLU A 39 11.36 12.00 7.53
N GLU A 40 10.61 12.92 6.89
CA GLU A 40 9.74 13.89 7.56
C GLU A 40 8.27 13.44 7.63
N VAL A 41 7.80 12.59 6.72
CA VAL A 41 6.41 12.09 6.72
C VAL A 41 6.17 11.18 7.91
N GLU A 42 5.10 11.44 8.67
CA GLU A 42 4.65 10.58 9.77
C GLU A 42 3.59 9.59 9.28
N GLY A 43 3.64 8.37 9.77
CA GLY A 43 2.70 7.29 9.46
C GLY A 43 3.25 6.28 8.47
N SER A 44 2.44 5.27 8.18
CA SER A 44 2.74 4.20 7.24
C SER A 44 2.54 4.66 5.80
N PHE A 45 3.51 4.41 4.95
CA PHE A 45 3.43 4.84 3.56
C PHE A 45 4.16 3.91 2.58
N CYS A 46 3.74 4.00 1.33
CA CYS A 46 4.50 3.63 0.14
C CYS A 46 4.06 4.60 -0.96
N PHE A 47 4.95 5.49 -1.38
CA PHE A 47 4.62 6.48 -2.39
C PHE A 47 5.10 6.06 -3.77
N THR A 48 4.29 6.40 -4.77
CA THR A 48 4.65 6.36 -6.18
C THR A 48 4.54 7.78 -6.73
N VAL A 49 5.64 8.30 -7.26
CA VAL A 49 5.72 9.68 -7.75
C VAL A 49 6.17 9.66 -9.20
N LEU A 50 5.42 10.33 -10.07
CA LEU A 50 5.77 10.52 -11.48
C LEU A 50 6.26 11.95 -11.68
N ASP A 51 7.42 12.13 -12.33
CA ASP A 51 7.93 13.44 -12.68
C ASP A 51 7.49 13.90 -14.09
N THR A 52 7.86 15.11 -14.45
CA THR A 52 7.55 15.70 -15.77
C THR A 52 8.43 15.16 -16.89
N GLU A 53 9.45 14.36 -16.59
CA GLU A 53 10.37 13.73 -17.53
C GLU A 53 10.04 12.25 -17.78
N ASP A 54 8.86 11.81 -17.34
CA ASP A 54 8.37 10.43 -17.39
C ASP A 54 9.23 9.45 -16.57
N SER A 55 9.84 9.92 -15.48
CA SER A 55 10.49 9.03 -14.51
C SER A 55 9.53 8.70 -13.37
N LEU A 56 9.45 7.43 -13.02
CA LEU A 56 8.62 6.91 -11.95
C LEU A 56 9.49 6.57 -10.74
N TYR A 57 9.15 7.12 -9.60
CA TYR A 57 9.82 6.85 -8.33
C TYR A 57 8.93 6.03 -7.41
N PHE A 58 9.50 5.03 -6.76
CA PHE A 58 8.91 4.29 -5.67
C PHE A 58 9.67 4.62 -4.39
N VAL A 59 9.00 5.15 -3.39
CA VAL A 59 9.57 5.43 -2.06
C VAL A 59 8.94 4.45 -1.09
N LYS A 60 9.69 3.41 -0.74
CA LYS A 60 9.21 2.27 0.03
C LYS A 60 9.37 2.53 1.53
N GLY A 61 8.24 2.90 2.17
CA GLY A 61 8.11 2.88 3.63
C GLY A 61 7.78 1.48 4.15
N ASP A 62 6.87 1.39 5.10
CA ASP A 62 6.43 0.14 5.73
C ASP A 62 5.24 -0.52 5.02
N ASN A 63 4.43 0.23 4.26
CA ASN A 63 3.33 -0.35 3.50
C ASN A 63 3.80 -1.32 2.42
N PRO A 64 3.06 -2.41 2.16
CA PRO A 64 3.46 -3.41 1.17
C PRO A 64 3.49 -2.85 -0.25
N LEU A 65 4.40 -3.40 -1.07
CA LEU A 65 4.51 -3.15 -2.50
C LEU A 65 4.98 -4.41 -3.21
N CYS A 66 4.31 -4.76 -4.29
CA CYS A 66 4.74 -5.79 -5.23
C CYS A 66 5.00 -5.14 -6.58
N LEU A 67 6.19 -5.34 -7.13
CA LEU A 67 6.62 -4.77 -8.42
C LEU A 67 7.20 -5.87 -9.30
N TYR A 68 6.62 -6.05 -10.50
CA TYR A 68 7.08 -6.97 -11.53
C TYR A 68 7.65 -6.20 -12.71
N HIS A 69 8.78 -6.65 -13.20
CA HIS A 69 9.39 -6.19 -14.44
C HIS A 69 9.28 -7.27 -15.50
N TYR A 70 8.77 -6.92 -16.67
CA TYR A 70 8.70 -7.76 -17.86
C TYR A 70 9.73 -7.28 -18.89
N PRO A 71 10.99 -7.78 -18.86
CA PRO A 71 12.08 -7.21 -19.68
C PRO A 71 11.82 -7.23 -21.17
N ARG A 72 11.13 -8.30 -21.65
CA ARG A 72 10.80 -8.44 -23.08
C ARG A 72 9.78 -7.42 -23.58
N LEU A 73 9.00 -6.83 -22.68
CA LEU A 73 7.96 -5.86 -23.00
C LEU A 73 8.35 -4.44 -22.61
N GLY A 74 9.44 -4.26 -21.86
CA GLY A 74 9.79 -2.98 -21.24
C GLY A 74 8.69 -2.48 -20.30
N LEU A 75 7.98 -3.39 -19.62
CA LEU A 75 6.79 -3.09 -18.84
C LEU A 75 7.02 -3.36 -17.35
N TYR A 76 6.61 -2.41 -16.52
CA TYR A 76 6.53 -2.57 -15.07
C TYR A 76 5.07 -2.61 -14.64
N LEU A 77 4.71 -3.55 -13.81
CA LEU A 77 3.39 -3.66 -13.17
C LEU A 77 3.55 -3.70 -11.66
N TYR A 78 2.75 -2.95 -10.96
CA TYR A 78 2.81 -2.92 -9.51
C TYR A 78 1.43 -2.85 -8.85
N ALA A 79 1.38 -3.34 -7.62
CA ALA A 79 0.22 -3.25 -6.73
C ALA A 79 0.70 -3.26 -5.27
N SER A 80 -0.20 -3.01 -4.34
CA SER A 80 0.10 -3.09 -2.91
C SER A 80 0.50 -4.51 -2.48
N THR A 81 -0.11 -5.55 -3.05
CA THR A 81 0.23 -6.96 -2.75
C THR A 81 0.41 -7.78 -4.01
N GLU A 82 1.14 -8.89 -3.87
CA GLU A 82 1.36 -9.85 -4.96
C GLU A 82 0.06 -10.53 -5.39
N ALA A 83 -0.84 -10.81 -4.44
CA ALA A 83 -2.14 -11.40 -4.71
C ALA A 83 -2.99 -10.51 -5.63
N ILE A 84 -3.10 -9.22 -5.30
CA ILE A 84 -3.81 -8.23 -6.12
C ILE A 84 -3.21 -8.17 -7.53
N LEU A 85 -1.87 -8.06 -7.64
CA LEU A 85 -1.19 -7.96 -8.92
C LEU A 85 -1.41 -9.20 -9.79
N THR A 86 -1.25 -10.39 -9.21
CA THR A 86 -1.43 -11.67 -9.90
C THR A 86 -2.88 -11.86 -10.35
N LYS A 87 -3.85 -11.54 -9.49
CA LYS A 87 -5.28 -11.59 -9.82
C LYS A 87 -5.62 -10.65 -11.00
N ALA A 88 -5.11 -9.40 -10.96
CA ALA A 88 -5.31 -8.45 -12.04
C ALA A 88 -4.73 -8.94 -13.38
N ILE A 89 -3.50 -9.48 -13.37
CA ILE A 89 -2.85 -10.03 -14.57
C ILE A 89 -3.66 -11.19 -15.16
N ARG A 90 -4.14 -12.10 -14.30
CA ARG A 90 -4.98 -13.23 -14.75
C ARG A 90 -6.27 -12.75 -15.42
N ARG A 91 -6.94 -11.75 -14.83
CA ARG A 91 -8.19 -11.18 -15.38
C ARG A 91 -8.01 -10.48 -16.72
N MET A 92 -6.82 -9.96 -17.02
CA MET A 92 -6.54 -9.34 -18.31
C MET A 92 -6.55 -10.35 -19.47
N GLY A 93 -6.49 -11.66 -19.20
CA GLY A 93 -6.46 -12.71 -20.22
C GLY A 93 -5.24 -12.65 -21.15
N ARG A 94 -4.23 -11.85 -20.82
CA ARG A 94 -3.01 -11.67 -21.61
C ARG A 94 -1.83 -12.35 -20.93
N GLN A 95 -1.07 -13.09 -21.73
CA GLN A 95 0.19 -13.65 -21.26
C GLN A 95 1.31 -12.65 -21.50
N PHE A 96 1.82 -12.03 -20.41
CA PHE A 96 2.94 -11.10 -20.48
C PHE A 96 4.30 -11.80 -20.56
N GLY A 97 4.34 -13.13 -20.40
CA GLY A 97 5.56 -13.93 -20.38
C GLY A 97 6.27 -13.94 -19.03
N LEU A 98 7.57 -14.20 -19.04
CA LEU A 98 8.38 -14.24 -17.82
C LEU A 98 8.60 -12.82 -17.27
N HIS A 99 8.48 -12.70 -15.96
CA HIS A 99 8.74 -11.48 -15.23
C HIS A 99 9.82 -11.69 -14.16
N GLU A 100 10.43 -10.61 -13.75
CA GLU A 100 11.35 -10.53 -12.63
C GLU A 100 10.67 -9.75 -11.51
N LYS A 101 10.74 -10.25 -10.27
CA LYS A 101 10.24 -9.50 -9.12
C LYS A 101 11.31 -8.50 -8.69
N VAL A 102 10.96 -7.22 -8.72
CA VAL A 102 11.82 -6.14 -8.23
C VAL A 102 11.54 -5.99 -6.73
N VAL A 103 12.48 -6.44 -5.90
CA VAL A 103 12.36 -6.36 -4.45
C VAL A 103 12.80 -4.99 -3.97
N LEU A 104 11.97 -4.40 -3.10
CA LEU A 104 12.23 -3.15 -2.40
C LEU A 104 11.96 -3.37 -0.91
N ASP A 105 12.97 -3.10 -0.09
CA ASP A 105 12.86 -3.12 1.36
C ASP A 105 12.45 -1.76 1.93
N ALA A 106 11.98 -1.72 3.17
CA ALA A 106 11.67 -0.45 3.83
C ALA A 106 12.94 0.43 3.90
N GLY A 107 12.83 1.65 3.41
CA GLY A 107 13.95 2.57 3.26
C GLY A 107 14.46 2.72 1.84
N ASP A 108 14.05 1.86 0.91
CA ASP A 108 14.50 1.95 -0.49
C ASP A 108 13.75 3.05 -1.26
N ILE A 109 14.49 3.70 -2.16
CA ILE A 109 13.97 4.57 -3.21
C ILE A 109 14.43 4.02 -4.56
N LEU A 110 13.47 3.70 -5.42
CA LEU A 110 13.72 3.23 -6.79
C LEU A 110 13.22 4.27 -7.79
N LYS A 111 14.07 4.69 -8.70
CA LYS A 111 13.72 5.46 -9.89
C LYS A 111 13.71 4.54 -11.10
N ILE A 112 12.69 4.63 -11.93
CA ILE A 112 12.61 4.01 -13.25
C ILE A 112 12.45 5.15 -14.25
N ASP A 113 13.45 5.36 -15.10
CA ASP A 113 13.36 6.39 -16.13
C ASP A 113 12.46 5.95 -17.30
N ARG A 114 12.16 6.87 -18.21
CA ARG A 114 11.32 6.61 -19.40
C ARG A 114 11.85 5.52 -20.33
N ASN A 115 13.13 5.13 -20.19
CA ASN A 115 13.74 4.05 -20.96
C ASN A 115 13.73 2.72 -20.19
N GLY A 116 13.16 2.70 -18.98
CA GLY A 116 13.10 1.54 -18.11
C GLY A 116 14.38 1.29 -17.31
N ARG A 117 15.35 2.22 -17.31
CA ARG A 117 16.56 2.10 -16.52
C ARG A 117 16.26 2.35 -15.06
N GLN A 118 16.78 1.47 -14.21
CA GLN A 118 16.61 1.56 -12.75
C GLN A 118 17.80 2.26 -12.11
N GLU A 119 17.52 3.19 -11.21
CA GLU A 119 18.48 3.80 -10.29
C GLU A 119 17.93 3.65 -8.86
N ARG A 120 18.81 3.40 -7.90
CA ARG A 120 18.42 3.16 -6.51
C ARG A 120 19.11 4.13 -5.57
N ASP A 121 18.38 4.52 -4.53
CA ASP A 121 18.87 5.26 -3.37
C ASP A 121 18.13 4.76 -2.13
N SER A 122 18.41 5.32 -0.96
CA SER A 122 17.77 4.94 0.29
C SER A 122 17.64 6.13 1.23
N PHE A 123 16.69 6.02 2.17
CA PHE A 123 16.51 6.95 3.29
C PHE A 123 16.64 6.20 4.62
N ASP A 124 16.78 6.95 5.71
CA ASP A 124 16.89 6.34 7.04
C ASP A 124 15.56 5.72 7.49
N ALA A 125 15.41 4.41 7.27
CA ALA A 125 14.22 3.68 7.66
C ALA A 125 14.03 3.56 9.19
N SER A 126 15.04 3.90 10.01
CA SER A 126 14.91 3.89 11.46
C SER A 126 13.81 4.85 11.93
N VAL A 127 13.56 5.93 11.20
CA VAL A 127 12.48 6.88 11.49
C VAL A 127 11.09 6.23 11.47
N LEU A 128 10.89 5.16 10.67
CA LEU A 128 9.65 4.40 10.61
C LEU A 128 9.41 3.62 11.90
N TYR A 129 10.46 3.07 12.49
CA TYR A 129 10.39 2.24 13.70
C TYR A 129 10.37 3.07 14.98
N PHE A 130 11.15 4.14 15.06
CA PHE A 130 11.21 5.00 16.26
C PHE A 130 9.86 5.66 16.58
N ARG A 131 9.03 5.90 15.59
CA ARG A 131 7.72 6.52 15.79
C ARG A 131 6.67 5.56 16.36
N TYR A 132 6.80 4.26 16.10
CA TYR A 132 5.98 3.22 16.73
C TYR A 132 6.44 2.84 18.15
N TYR A 133 7.72 3.04 18.46
CA TYR A 133 8.33 2.68 19.74
C TYR A 133 8.63 3.88 20.65
N GLN A 134 7.87 4.95 20.63
CA GLN A 134 7.89 5.89 21.73
C GLN A 134 7.40 5.13 22.98
N PRO A 135 8.23 4.94 24.04
CA PRO A 135 7.78 4.27 25.23
C PRO A 135 6.78 5.18 25.95
N VAL A 136 5.51 4.98 25.66
CA VAL A 136 4.44 5.50 26.51
C VAL A 136 4.43 4.62 27.75
N SER A 137 5.31 4.93 28.69
CA SER A 137 5.55 4.19 29.93
C SER A 137 4.34 4.13 30.89
N ARG A 138 3.12 4.33 30.42
CA ARG A 138 1.87 4.22 31.21
C ARG A 138 0.64 3.67 30.49
N ALA A 139 0.70 3.28 29.22
CA ALA A 139 -0.46 2.80 28.46
C ALA A 139 -0.36 1.35 27.96
N TYR A 140 0.67 0.59 28.35
CA TYR A 140 0.92 -0.75 27.83
C TYR A 140 -0.14 -1.81 28.25
N SER A 141 -0.92 -1.57 29.29
CA SER A 141 -2.01 -2.49 29.64
C SER A 141 -3.32 -2.20 28.90
N PHE A 142 -3.46 -1.03 28.29
CA PHE A 142 -4.68 -0.65 27.55
C PHE A 142 -4.59 -0.95 26.05
N VAL A 143 -3.39 -0.80 25.46
CA VAL A 143 -3.18 -0.95 24.00
C VAL A 143 -3.20 -2.41 23.56
N SER A 144 -2.76 -3.37 24.40
CA SER A 144 -2.83 -4.80 24.06
C SER A 144 -4.27 -5.32 23.93
N ASN A 145 -5.21 -4.77 24.70
CA ASN A 145 -6.63 -5.13 24.58
C ASN A 145 -7.34 -4.36 23.45
N CYS A 146 -6.80 -3.22 23.01
CA CYS A 146 -7.42 -2.44 21.95
C CYS A 146 -7.07 -2.97 20.54
N TYR A 147 -5.85 -3.54 20.35
CA TYR A 147 -5.45 -4.10 19.06
C TYR A 147 -6.20 -5.37 18.68
N THR A 148 -6.49 -6.24 19.63
CA THR A 148 -7.34 -7.42 19.40
C THR A 148 -8.78 -7.04 19.11
N SER A 149 -9.36 -6.07 19.83
CA SER A 149 -10.75 -5.67 19.62
C SER A 149 -10.97 -4.88 18.32
N ILE A 150 -10.00 -4.09 17.87
CA ILE A 150 -10.10 -3.35 16.59
C ILE A 150 -10.01 -4.31 15.40
N HIS A 151 -9.16 -5.33 15.45
CA HIS A 151 -9.05 -6.33 14.40
C HIS A 151 -10.32 -7.17 14.30
N ASP A 152 -10.87 -7.59 15.44
CA ASP A 152 -12.11 -8.35 15.51
C ASP A 152 -13.33 -7.53 15.04
N ASP A 153 -13.37 -6.22 15.35
CA ASP A 153 -14.43 -5.31 14.90
C ASP A 153 -14.34 -5.04 13.38
N PHE A 154 -13.15 -4.95 12.80
CA PHE A 154 -12.96 -4.80 11.35
C PHE A 154 -13.32 -6.08 10.59
N GLU A 155 -12.93 -7.23 11.10
CA GLU A 155 -13.26 -8.53 10.50
C GLU A 155 -14.76 -8.79 10.56
N ALA A 156 -15.41 -8.48 11.69
CA ALA A 156 -16.87 -8.57 11.83
C ALA A 156 -17.62 -7.63 10.87
N ALA A 157 -17.17 -6.38 10.72
CA ALA A 157 -17.74 -5.41 9.78
C ALA A 157 -17.57 -5.87 8.32
N TYR A 158 -16.43 -6.46 7.98
CA TYR A 158 -16.18 -6.98 6.63
C TYR A 158 -17.03 -8.20 6.31
N ILE A 159 -17.24 -9.10 7.28
CA ILE A 159 -18.18 -10.23 7.14
C ILE A 159 -19.61 -9.74 6.91
N ASP A 160 -20.04 -8.67 7.58
CA ASP A 160 -21.36 -8.05 7.38
C ASP A 160 -21.50 -7.44 5.97
N GLU A 161 -20.44 -6.84 5.42
CA GLU A 161 -20.41 -6.37 4.03
C GLU A 161 -20.52 -7.55 3.04
N LEU A 162 -19.79 -8.65 3.29
CA LEU A 162 -19.88 -9.87 2.47
C LEU A 162 -21.29 -10.48 2.50
N LYS A 163 -21.95 -10.51 3.65
CA LYS A 163 -23.34 -10.96 3.78
C LYS A 163 -24.31 -10.10 2.99
N THR A 164 -24.09 -8.79 2.99
CA THR A 164 -24.88 -7.86 2.18
C THR A 164 -24.65 -8.07 0.69
N ALA A 165 -23.42 -8.29 0.28
CA ALA A 165 -23.06 -8.60 -1.11
C ALA A 165 -23.67 -9.95 -1.54
N ALA A 166 -23.59 -10.98 -0.70
CA ALA A 166 -24.18 -12.32 -0.97
C ALA A 166 -25.68 -12.22 -1.26
N GLN A 167 -26.41 -11.43 -0.47
CA GLN A 167 -27.85 -11.19 -0.68
C GLN A 167 -28.15 -10.55 -2.04
N TYR A 168 -27.29 -9.64 -2.51
CA TYR A 168 -27.44 -9.03 -3.83
C TYR A 168 -27.28 -10.07 -4.96
N TYR A 169 -26.45 -11.08 -4.75
CA TYR A 169 -26.25 -12.20 -5.71
C TYR A 169 -27.22 -13.36 -5.51
N GLY A 170 -28.19 -13.26 -4.57
CA GLY A 170 -29.26 -14.24 -4.38
C GLY A 170 -28.94 -15.35 -3.38
N PHE A 171 -27.89 -15.18 -2.59
CA PHE A 171 -27.54 -16.05 -1.46
C PHE A 171 -28.15 -15.52 -0.15
N GLU A 172 -28.26 -16.37 0.86
CA GLU A 172 -28.65 -15.93 2.19
C GLU A 172 -27.43 -15.52 3.05
N ALA A 173 -27.64 -14.68 4.06
CA ALA A 173 -26.57 -14.26 4.96
C ALA A 173 -25.92 -15.45 5.68
N ASP A 174 -26.71 -16.47 5.98
CA ASP A 174 -26.27 -17.70 6.64
C ASP A 174 -25.34 -18.55 5.74
N ASP A 175 -25.41 -18.40 4.41
CA ASP A 175 -24.51 -19.10 3.48
C ASP A 175 -23.06 -18.62 3.68
N VAL A 176 -22.85 -17.34 3.95
CA VAL A 176 -21.52 -16.79 4.25
C VAL A 176 -20.95 -17.39 5.54
N ASP A 177 -21.78 -17.50 6.59
CA ASP A 177 -21.35 -18.12 7.84
C ASP A 177 -21.01 -19.61 7.64
N MET A 178 -21.75 -20.31 6.81
CA MET A 178 -21.50 -21.71 6.46
C MET A 178 -20.17 -21.85 5.71
N TRP A 179 -19.89 -21.02 4.70
CA TRP A 179 -18.63 -21.06 3.95
C TRP A 179 -17.42 -20.77 4.83
N LEU A 180 -17.54 -19.81 5.77
CA LEU A 180 -16.48 -19.52 6.75
C LEU A 180 -16.25 -20.71 7.70
N GLN A 181 -17.32 -21.44 8.11
CA GLN A 181 -17.19 -22.65 8.92
C GLN A 181 -16.58 -23.82 8.15
N ASP A 182 -16.82 -23.90 6.85
CA ASP A 182 -16.20 -24.90 5.95
C ASP A 182 -14.74 -24.59 5.62
N GLY A 183 -14.21 -23.47 6.13
CA GLY A 183 -12.78 -23.11 6.05
C GLY A 183 -12.41 -22.22 4.87
N PHE A 184 -13.39 -21.65 4.15
CA PHE A 184 -13.13 -20.60 3.17
C PHE A 184 -12.74 -19.32 3.88
N SER A 185 -11.76 -18.61 3.31
CA SER A 185 -11.41 -17.27 3.78
C SER A 185 -12.43 -16.23 3.28
N THR A 186 -12.47 -15.07 3.92
CA THR A 186 -13.28 -13.94 3.44
C THR A 186 -12.94 -13.55 2.01
N ASP A 187 -11.67 -13.65 1.62
CA ASP A 187 -11.21 -13.37 0.25
C ASP A 187 -11.72 -14.40 -0.76
N ASP A 188 -11.79 -15.71 -0.39
CA ASP A 188 -12.34 -16.76 -1.25
C ASP A 188 -13.83 -16.54 -1.48
N ILE A 189 -14.57 -16.13 -0.45
CA ILE A 189 -16.01 -15.83 -0.54
C ILE A 189 -16.24 -14.59 -1.41
N GLU A 190 -15.43 -13.55 -1.25
CA GLU A 190 -15.50 -12.36 -2.10
C GLU A 190 -15.26 -12.73 -3.58
N ASP A 191 -14.25 -13.54 -3.86
CA ASP A 191 -13.93 -14.01 -5.19
C ASP A 191 -15.06 -14.83 -5.80
N PHE A 192 -15.70 -15.69 -5.02
CA PHE A 192 -16.87 -16.45 -5.47
C PHE A 192 -18.05 -15.53 -5.81
N LEU A 193 -18.37 -14.58 -4.95
CA LEU A 193 -19.50 -13.66 -5.18
C LEU A 193 -19.30 -12.78 -6.41
N TYR A 194 -18.08 -12.28 -6.65
CA TYR A 194 -17.82 -11.35 -7.75
C TYR A 194 -17.34 -12.03 -9.04
N CYS A 195 -16.80 -13.24 -8.99
CA CYS A 195 -16.21 -13.93 -10.13
C CYS A 195 -16.93 -15.24 -10.51
N GLY A 196 -17.76 -15.80 -9.61
CA GLY A 196 -18.53 -17.02 -9.86
C GLY A 196 -17.69 -18.31 -9.90
N GLU A 197 -16.46 -18.29 -9.40
CA GLU A 197 -15.55 -19.44 -9.33
C GLU A 197 -15.22 -19.76 -7.86
N MET A 198 -15.69 -20.91 -7.37
CA MET A 198 -15.20 -21.58 -6.15
C MET A 198 -14.26 -22.70 -6.52
#